data_ebe25a9f777e7a9721484719ea70d6ce
#
_entry.id   ebe25a9f777e7a9721484719ea70d6ce
#
_cell.length_a   1.000
_cell.length_b   1.000
_cell.length_c   1.000
_cell.angle_alpha   90.00
_cell.angle_beta   90.00
_cell.angle_gamma   90.00
#
_symmetry.space_group_name_H-M   'P 1'
#
loop_
_entity.id
_entity.type
_entity.pdbx_description
1 polymer ?
#
loop_
_entity_poly.entity_id
_entity_poly.type
_entity_poly.pdbx_seq_one_letter_code
_entity_poly.pdbx_strand_id
1 'polypeptide(L)'
;MLSHHAEVYDRLQAENPGVDVYFGTSNKVEDNKSPFSFKEKQLIASAQGIDPNKVLLANRPYVWEDYAKYFDAENTHIFFAVGEKDMQEDARFKFNNMDKKTGLSMKPNGDPYYFQMINTYKTNPKSMMDRGYVKVVKTEIDDVKNEILSASAFRKQMLDATNKESAKKVFNRYFKEYNESVFELVYKNIVGEKMNEDLNTILKLAGLDIREDAPVEFDTPVS
;
A
#
# COMPACT_ATOMS: atom_id res chain seq x y z
N MET A 1 -4.14 4.83 4.44
CA MET A 1 -2.79 4.39 4.86
C MET A 1 -2.59 4.81 6.30
N LEU A 2 -2.01 3.99 7.14
CA LEU A 2 -1.73 4.27 8.55
C LEU A 2 -0.21 4.29 8.77
N SER A 3 0.27 4.80 9.91
CA SER A 3 1.69 4.95 10.24
C SER A 3 2.52 3.68 10.00
N HIS A 4 2.02 2.52 10.43
CA HIS A 4 2.72 1.25 10.21
C HIS A 4 2.95 0.89 8.74
N HIS A 5 2.08 1.31 7.82
CA HIS A 5 2.33 1.12 6.37
C HIS A 5 3.47 2.03 5.88
N ALA A 6 3.53 3.27 6.39
CA ALA A 6 4.60 4.19 6.06
C ALA A 6 5.95 3.72 6.63
N GLU A 7 5.96 3.18 7.84
CA GLU A 7 7.15 2.58 8.45
C GLU A 7 7.67 1.37 7.66
N VAL A 8 6.75 0.50 7.19
CA VAL A 8 7.12 -0.61 6.30
C VAL A 8 7.69 -0.07 4.98
N TYR A 9 7.10 0.98 4.41
CA TYR A 9 7.60 1.62 3.18
C TYR A 9 9.02 2.17 3.38
N ASP A 10 9.27 2.96 4.43
CA ASP A 10 10.58 3.53 4.75
C ASP A 10 11.63 2.43 4.97
N ARG A 11 11.26 1.38 5.71
CA ARG A 11 12.13 0.23 5.95
C ARG A 11 12.48 -0.51 4.65
N LEU A 12 11.50 -0.73 3.78
CA LEU A 12 11.74 -1.38 2.49
C LEU A 12 12.70 -0.57 1.62
N GLN A 13 12.58 0.76 1.60
CA GLN A 13 13.52 1.63 0.91
C GLN A 13 14.94 1.53 1.49
N ALA A 14 15.06 1.57 2.81
CA ALA A 14 16.36 1.51 3.49
C ALA A 14 17.05 0.14 3.32
N GLU A 15 16.30 -0.96 3.39
CA GLU A 15 16.82 -2.32 3.25
C GLU A 15 17.19 -2.71 1.81
N ASN A 16 16.66 -2.00 0.81
CA ASN A 16 16.82 -2.38 -0.60
C ASN A 16 17.33 -1.18 -1.44
N PRO A 17 18.57 -0.71 -1.21
CA PRO A 17 19.13 0.39 -1.98
C PRO A 17 19.20 0.01 -3.47
N GLY A 18 18.76 0.92 -4.34
CA GLY A 18 18.71 0.70 -5.79
C GLY A 18 17.43 -0.03 -6.27
N VAL A 19 16.47 -0.30 -5.35
CA VAL A 19 15.15 -0.80 -5.72
C VAL A 19 14.13 0.29 -5.44
N ASP A 20 13.31 0.62 -6.43
CA ASP A 20 12.20 1.54 -6.24
C ASP A 20 11.07 0.91 -5.44
N VAL A 21 10.60 1.61 -4.42
CA VAL A 21 9.47 1.18 -3.60
C VAL A 21 8.26 2.03 -3.92
N TYR A 22 7.13 1.39 -4.17
CA TYR A 22 5.86 2.03 -4.51
C TYR A 22 4.74 1.52 -3.61
N PHE A 23 3.72 2.35 -3.43
CA PHE A 23 2.49 1.98 -2.74
C PHE A 23 1.35 1.83 -3.74
N GLY A 24 0.98 0.59 -4.07
CA GLY A 24 -0.14 0.29 -4.96
C GLY A 24 -1.49 0.35 -4.23
N THR A 25 -2.45 1.11 -4.76
CA THR A 25 -3.80 1.18 -4.19
C THR A 25 -4.87 1.38 -5.27
N SER A 26 -6.10 0.95 -4.97
CA SER A 26 -7.22 1.09 -5.90
C SER A 26 -7.96 2.42 -5.73
N ASN A 27 -8.69 2.84 -6.78
CA ASN A 27 -9.65 3.94 -6.69
C ASN A 27 -11.05 3.49 -6.20
N LYS A 28 -11.18 2.23 -5.76
CA LYS A 28 -12.45 1.72 -5.26
C LYS A 28 -12.80 2.41 -3.95
N VAL A 29 -13.98 3.01 -3.90
CA VAL A 29 -14.57 3.63 -2.71
C VAL A 29 -15.67 2.71 -2.20
N GLU A 30 -15.57 2.29 -0.94
CA GLU A 30 -16.56 1.48 -0.23
C GLU A 30 -16.70 2.04 1.20
N ASP A 31 -17.86 2.56 1.56
CA ASP A 31 -18.08 3.34 2.78
C ASP A 31 -17.53 2.68 4.05
N ASN A 32 -17.73 1.38 4.23
CA ASN A 32 -17.30 0.67 5.42
C ASN A 32 -15.92 0.01 5.34
N LYS A 33 -15.26 0.02 4.14
CA LYS A 33 -13.99 -0.67 3.94
C LYS A 33 -12.88 0.25 3.46
N SER A 34 -13.18 1.10 2.48
CA SER A 34 -12.23 1.99 1.83
C SER A 34 -12.93 3.28 1.44
N PRO A 35 -13.25 4.19 2.38
CA PRO A 35 -14.08 5.36 2.12
C PRO A 35 -13.33 6.49 1.38
N PHE A 36 -12.18 6.21 0.81
CA PHE A 36 -11.31 7.20 0.17
C PHE A 36 -11.11 6.91 -1.31
N SER A 37 -11.24 7.94 -2.14
CA SER A 37 -10.81 7.93 -3.55
C SER A 37 -9.30 7.77 -3.65
N PHE A 38 -8.79 7.54 -4.87
CA PHE A 38 -7.35 7.43 -5.11
C PHE A 38 -6.60 8.71 -4.72
N LYS A 39 -7.12 9.89 -5.10
CA LYS A 39 -6.52 11.19 -4.73
C LYS A 39 -6.45 11.40 -3.21
N GLU A 40 -7.50 11.05 -2.50
CA GLU A 40 -7.51 11.12 -1.04
C GLU A 40 -6.51 10.16 -0.42
N LYS A 41 -6.35 8.95 -0.99
CA LYS A 41 -5.31 8.01 -0.56
C LYS A 41 -3.90 8.53 -0.81
N GLN A 42 -3.66 9.22 -1.94
CA GLN A 42 -2.39 9.90 -2.20
C GLN A 42 -2.11 11.01 -1.18
N LEU A 43 -3.11 11.84 -0.86
CA LEU A 43 -2.99 12.87 0.16
C LEU A 43 -2.65 12.28 1.54
N ILE A 44 -3.37 11.24 1.94
CA ILE A 44 -3.11 10.53 3.19
C ILE A 44 -1.70 9.92 3.21
N ALA A 45 -1.23 9.36 2.09
CA ALA A 45 0.11 8.80 1.97
C ALA A 45 1.19 9.88 2.09
N SER A 46 0.99 11.02 1.42
CA SER A 46 1.89 12.16 1.48
C SER A 46 2.04 12.72 2.89
N ALA A 47 0.94 12.82 3.64
CA ALA A 47 0.98 13.23 5.04
C ALA A 47 1.69 12.22 5.96
N GLN A 48 1.95 11.02 5.48
CA GLN A 48 2.76 10.00 6.16
C GLN A 48 4.22 9.98 5.67
N GLY A 49 4.63 10.94 4.82
CA GLY A 49 5.98 11.08 4.30
C GLY A 49 6.26 10.30 3.02
N ILE A 50 5.24 9.72 2.37
CA ILE A 50 5.41 9.01 1.09
C ILE A 50 5.21 10.01 -0.06
N ASP A 51 6.18 10.08 -0.97
CA ASP A 51 6.04 10.86 -2.19
C ASP A 51 4.76 10.45 -2.96
N PRO A 52 3.84 11.37 -3.27
CA PRO A 52 2.62 11.07 -4.01
C PRO A 52 2.88 10.42 -5.37
N ASN A 53 4.03 10.69 -6.02
CA ASN A 53 4.45 10.04 -7.25
C ASN A 53 4.82 8.54 -7.05
N LYS A 54 5.10 8.13 -5.84
CA LYS A 54 5.33 6.73 -5.47
C LYS A 54 4.04 5.99 -5.06
N VAL A 55 2.88 6.66 -5.14
CA VAL A 55 1.56 6.04 -4.93
C VAL A 55 0.93 5.74 -6.29
N LEU A 56 0.81 4.46 -6.62
CA LEU A 56 0.34 3.99 -7.92
C LEU A 56 -1.13 3.56 -7.87
N LEU A 57 -1.89 3.93 -8.90
CA LEU A 57 -3.25 3.45 -9.10
C LEU A 57 -3.22 2.02 -9.67
N ALA A 58 -3.61 1.06 -8.87
CA ALA A 58 -3.80 -0.33 -9.26
C ALA A 58 -5.14 -0.83 -8.73
N ASN A 59 -6.11 -1.06 -9.61
CA ASN A 59 -7.43 -1.54 -9.21
C ASN A 59 -7.37 -2.95 -8.60
N ARG A 60 -6.38 -3.71 -9.02
CA ARG A 60 -6.04 -5.04 -8.52
C ARG A 60 -4.58 -5.03 -8.06
N PRO A 61 -4.28 -4.62 -6.82
CA PRO A 61 -2.91 -4.35 -6.35
C PRO A 61 -1.92 -5.53 -6.43
N TYR A 62 -2.42 -6.74 -6.68
CA TYR A 62 -1.58 -7.94 -6.85
C TYR A 62 -1.64 -8.51 -8.27
N VAL A 63 -1.98 -7.68 -9.25
CA VAL A 63 -2.03 -8.05 -10.67
C VAL A 63 -1.07 -7.18 -11.44
N TRP A 64 -0.06 -7.78 -12.05
CA TRP A 64 1.03 -7.05 -12.70
C TRP A 64 0.56 -6.16 -13.85
N GLU A 65 -0.51 -6.55 -14.55
CA GLU A 65 -1.07 -5.80 -15.67
C GLU A 65 -1.54 -4.39 -15.26
N ASP A 66 -1.94 -4.22 -14.01
CA ASP A 66 -2.31 -2.91 -13.48
C ASP A 66 -1.09 -1.97 -13.34
N TYR A 67 0.13 -2.53 -13.33
CA TYR A 67 1.38 -1.78 -13.25
C TYR A 67 2.09 -1.61 -14.60
N ALA A 68 1.68 -2.36 -15.63
CA ALA A 68 2.32 -2.31 -16.96
C ALA A 68 2.26 -0.92 -17.62
N LYS A 69 1.30 -0.07 -17.20
CA LYS A 69 1.22 1.34 -17.65
C LYS A 69 2.29 2.25 -17.04
N TYR A 70 2.98 1.82 -16.00
CA TYR A 70 4.01 2.59 -15.30
C TYR A 70 5.41 2.06 -15.56
N PHE A 71 5.55 0.79 -15.97
CA PHE A 71 6.84 0.11 -16.07
C PHE A 71 6.95 -0.71 -17.35
N ASP A 72 8.16 -0.86 -17.84
CA ASP A 72 8.47 -1.84 -18.88
C ASP A 72 8.31 -3.27 -18.30
N ALA A 73 7.25 -3.94 -18.71
CA ALA A 73 6.88 -5.21 -18.12
C ALA A 73 7.84 -6.37 -18.44
N GLU A 74 8.58 -6.28 -19.57
CA GLU A 74 9.55 -7.29 -19.99
C GLU A 74 10.87 -7.17 -19.23
N ASN A 75 11.26 -5.94 -18.88
CA ASN A 75 12.55 -5.65 -18.26
C ASN A 75 12.45 -5.31 -16.76
N THR A 76 11.25 -5.26 -16.20
CA THR A 76 11.03 -4.96 -14.78
C THR A 76 10.78 -6.23 -13.97
N HIS A 77 11.38 -6.33 -12.80
CA HIS A 77 11.07 -7.34 -11.79
C HIS A 77 10.14 -6.74 -10.74
N ILE A 78 9.08 -7.46 -10.34
CA ILE A 78 8.11 -6.98 -9.36
C ILE A 78 8.17 -7.79 -8.07
N PHE A 79 8.22 -7.08 -6.94
CA PHE A 79 8.21 -7.65 -5.60
C PHE A 79 7.00 -7.11 -4.83
N PHE A 80 6.18 -8.02 -4.31
CA PHE A 80 5.00 -7.68 -3.51
C PHE A 80 5.35 -7.84 -2.02
N ALA A 81 5.42 -6.73 -1.31
CA ALA A 81 5.53 -6.75 0.14
C ALA A 81 4.15 -6.97 0.76
N VAL A 82 3.99 -8.04 1.52
CA VAL A 82 2.72 -8.45 2.13
C VAL A 82 2.89 -8.67 3.63
N GLY A 83 1.85 -8.39 4.40
CA GLY A 83 1.86 -8.66 5.83
C GLY A 83 1.75 -10.16 6.14
N GLU A 84 2.16 -10.55 7.35
CA GLU A 84 2.08 -11.95 7.80
C GLU A 84 0.65 -12.52 7.73
N LYS A 85 -0.38 -11.70 7.93
CA LYS A 85 -1.80 -12.11 7.80
C LYS A 85 -2.16 -12.64 6.40
N ASP A 86 -1.53 -12.10 5.36
CA ASP A 86 -1.76 -12.54 3.98
C ASP A 86 -1.19 -13.93 3.70
N MET A 87 -0.44 -14.50 4.67
CA MET A 87 0.19 -15.81 4.61
C MET A 87 -0.44 -16.85 5.54
N GLN A 88 -1.51 -16.50 6.27
CA GLN A 88 -2.20 -17.40 7.22
C GLN A 88 -3.26 -18.26 6.52
N GLU A 89 -4.05 -19.02 7.28
CA GLU A 89 -4.88 -20.14 6.83
C GLU A 89 -5.88 -19.81 5.69
N ASP A 90 -6.45 -18.60 5.68
CA ASP A 90 -7.24 -18.06 4.57
C ASP A 90 -6.43 -17.13 3.66
N ALA A 91 -5.16 -17.41 3.56
CA ALA A 91 -4.18 -16.56 2.92
C ALA A 91 -4.47 -16.29 1.44
N ARG A 92 -4.28 -15.03 1.06
CA ARG A 92 -4.29 -14.60 -0.33
C ARG A 92 -3.18 -15.26 -1.15
N PHE A 93 -2.03 -15.54 -0.50
CA PHE A 93 -0.88 -16.19 -1.11
C PHE A 93 -0.65 -17.55 -0.45
N LYS A 94 -0.77 -18.62 -1.25
CA LYS A 94 -0.49 -19.98 -0.81
C LYS A 94 0.64 -20.55 -1.65
N PHE A 95 1.70 -21.02 -0.98
CA PHE A 95 2.86 -21.63 -1.61
C PHE A 95 2.89 -23.12 -1.30
N ASN A 96 2.04 -23.87 -2.03
CA ASN A 96 1.92 -25.31 -1.89
C ASN A 96 2.71 -26.01 -3.00
N ASN A 97 2.97 -27.33 -2.86
CA ASN A 97 3.61 -28.16 -3.87
C ASN A 97 4.96 -27.59 -4.35
N MET A 98 5.84 -27.27 -3.39
CA MET A 98 7.17 -26.75 -3.72
C MET A 98 8.02 -27.80 -4.44
N ASP A 99 8.50 -27.46 -5.63
CA ASP A 99 9.50 -28.27 -6.32
C ASP A 99 10.81 -28.28 -5.54
N LYS A 100 11.32 -29.47 -5.23
CA LYS A 100 12.49 -29.64 -4.35
C LYS A 100 13.80 -29.13 -4.95
N LYS A 101 13.90 -29.02 -6.28
CA LYS A 101 15.13 -28.58 -6.95
C LYS A 101 15.16 -27.07 -7.15
N THR A 102 14.02 -26.50 -7.53
CA THR A 102 13.91 -25.08 -7.88
C THR A 102 13.36 -24.20 -6.74
N GLY A 103 12.70 -24.83 -5.76
CA GLY A 103 11.98 -24.11 -4.69
C GLY A 103 10.72 -23.40 -5.17
N LEU A 104 10.29 -23.62 -6.42
CA LEU A 104 9.10 -22.96 -6.98
C LEU A 104 7.82 -23.65 -6.51
N SER A 105 6.80 -22.86 -6.22
CA SER A 105 5.44 -23.35 -5.99
C SER A 105 4.80 -23.72 -7.32
N MET A 106 4.30 -24.96 -7.43
CA MET A 106 3.86 -25.57 -8.69
C MET A 106 2.36 -25.80 -8.71
N LYS A 107 1.75 -25.55 -9.87
CA LYS A 107 0.36 -25.95 -10.17
C LYS A 107 0.25 -27.46 -10.33
N PRO A 108 -0.98 -28.01 -10.23
CA PRO A 108 -1.19 -29.46 -10.46
C PRO A 108 -0.76 -29.97 -11.84
N ASN A 109 -0.76 -29.10 -12.86
CA ASN A 109 -0.32 -29.39 -14.21
C ASN A 109 1.21 -29.36 -14.41
N GLY A 110 1.96 -29.06 -13.36
CA GLY A 110 3.43 -29.01 -13.41
C GLY A 110 4.01 -27.63 -13.79
N ASP A 111 3.19 -26.64 -14.10
CA ASP A 111 3.65 -25.27 -14.33
C ASP A 111 3.87 -24.54 -13.00
N PRO A 112 4.83 -23.59 -12.94
CA PRO A 112 4.96 -22.73 -11.77
C PRO A 112 3.74 -21.79 -11.63
N TYR A 113 3.35 -21.48 -10.39
CA TYR A 113 2.46 -20.36 -10.12
C TYR A 113 3.13 -19.03 -10.46
N TYR A 114 2.34 -18.02 -10.78
CA TYR A 114 2.86 -16.67 -11.02
C TYR A 114 3.56 -16.10 -9.77
N PHE A 115 2.94 -16.21 -8.60
CA PHE A 115 3.55 -15.77 -7.36
C PHE A 115 4.52 -16.81 -6.81
N GLN A 116 5.73 -16.34 -6.49
CA GLN A 116 6.78 -17.14 -5.88
C GLN A 116 7.35 -16.43 -4.67
N MET A 117 7.90 -17.16 -3.71
CA MET A 117 8.63 -16.56 -2.59
C MET A 117 9.88 -15.85 -3.10
N ILE A 118 10.23 -14.71 -2.47
CA ILE A 118 11.37 -13.85 -2.86
C ILE A 118 12.72 -14.59 -2.92
N ASN A 119 12.89 -15.63 -2.12
CA ASN A 119 14.14 -16.42 -2.13
C ASN A 119 14.41 -17.10 -3.48
N THR A 120 13.37 -17.39 -4.27
CA THR A 120 13.50 -17.98 -5.60
C THR A 120 14.02 -17.00 -6.66
N TYR A 121 13.94 -15.69 -6.41
CA TYR A 121 14.45 -14.66 -7.31
C TYR A 121 15.95 -14.80 -7.57
N LYS A 122 16.73 -15.11 -6.56
CA LYS A 122 18.20 -15.22 -6.66
C LYS A 122 18.67 -16.30 -7.64
N THR A 123 17.89 -17.36 -7.82
CA THR A 123 18.25 -18.51 -8.66
C THR A 123 17.67 -18.39 -10.07
N ASN A 124 16.55 -17.74 -10.25
CA ASN A 124 15.87 -17.64 -11.53
C ASN A 124 15.01 -16.37 -11.61
N PRO A 125 15.63 -15.19 -11.78
CA PRO A 125 14.92 -13.92 -11.94
C PRO A 125 14.07 -13.96 -13.22
N LYS A 126 12.84 -13.49 -13.14
CA LYS A 126 11.89 -13.38 -14.24
C LYS A 126 11.25 -12.02 -14.24
N SER A 127 10.90 -11.52 -15.42
CA SER A 127 10.17 -10.26 -15.58
C SER A 127 8.82 -10.28 -14.88
N MET A 128 8.26 -9.12 -14.65
CA MET A 128 6.94 -9.00 -14.01
C MET A 128 5.80 -9.62 -14.83
N MET A 129 5.99 -9.84 -16.13
CA MET A 129 5.01 -10.58 -16.96
C MET A 129 4.96 -12.07 -16.59
N ASP A 130 6.11 -12.64 -16.29
CA ASP A 130 6.24 -14.08 -16.03
C ASP A 130 6.05 -14.42 -14.56
N ARG A 131 6.45 -13.52 -13.66
CA ARG A 131 6.53 -13.83 -12.23
C ARG A 131 6.48 -12.61 -11.31
N GLY A 132 5.65 -12.72 -10.25
CA GLY A 132 5.68 -11.83 -9.11
C GLY A 132 6.34 -12.51 -7.90
N TYR A 133 7.20 -11.79 -7.20
CA TYR A 133 7.88 -12.29 -6.01
C TYR A 133 7.25 -11.71 -4.75
N VAL A 134 7.00 -12.57 -3.76
CA VAL A 134 6.36 -12.18 -2.50
C VAL A 134 7.41 -12.11 -1.40
N LYS A 135 7.55 -10.94 -0.79
CA LYS A 135 8.33 -10.68 0.42
C LYS A 135 7.36 -10.50 1.59
N VAL A 136 7.40 -11.40 2.55
CA VAL A 136 6.64 -11.24 3.79
C VAL A 136 7.33 -10.20 4.66
N VAL A 137 6.58 -9.20 5.09
CA VAL A 137 7.06 -8.15 5.99
C VAL A 137 6.34 -8.22 7.32
N LYS A 138 7.11 -8.07 8.41
CA LYS A 138 6.52 -7.96 9.74
C LYS A 138 5.83 -6.61 9.85
N THR A 139 4.57 -6.61 10.26
CA THR A 139 3.87 -5.41 10.71
C THR A 139 4.13 -5.23 12.19
N GLU A 140 4.50 -4.02 12.59
CA GLU A 140 4.73 -3.76 14.01
C GLU A 140 3.41 -3.85 14.78
N ILE A 141 3.49 -4.44 15.95
CA ILE A 141 2.42 -4.47 16.95
C ILE A 141 2.65 -3.24 17.83
N ASP A 142 1.60 -2.50 18.17
CA ASP A 142 1.69 -1.47 19.23
C ASP A 142 2.07 -2.15 20.54
N ASP A 143 3.35 -2.09 20.90
CA ASP A 143 3.92 -2.73 22.09
C ASP A 143 3.26 -2.26 23.39
N VAL A 144 2.62 -1.07 23.39
CA VAL A 144 1.97 -0.50 24.56
C VAL A 144 0.64 -1.19 24.89
N LYS A 145 -0.04 -1.80 23.89
CA LYS A 145 -1.37 -2.40 24.07
C LYS A 145 -1.54 -3.80 23.50
N ASN A 146 -0.51 -4.41 22.92
CA ASN A 146 -0.62 -5.69 22.19
C ASN A 146 -1.73 -5.69 21.10
N GLU A 147 -2.13 -4.52 20.60
CA GLU A 147 -3.15 -4.38 19.57
C GLU A 147 -2.49 -4.21 18.20
N ILE A 148 -2.91 -5.03 17.26
CA ILE A 148 -2.50 -4.86 15.87
C ILE A 148 -3.14 -3.57 15.33
N LEU A 149 -2.33 -2.59 14.99
CA LEU A 149 -2.77 -1.39 14.30
C LEU A 149 -3.34 -1.79 12.94
N SER A 150 -4.65 -1.70 12.77
CA SER A 150 -5.32 -2.07 11.52
C SER A 150 -6.28 -0.98 11.07
N ALA A 151 -6.50 -0.89 9.74
CA ALA A 151 -7.43 0.07 9.18
C ALA A 151 -8.89 -0.15 9.67
N SER A 152 -9.27 -1.37 9.99
CA SER A 152 -10.58 -1.68 10.59
C SER A 152 -10.69 -1.20 12.03
N ALA A 153 -9.65 -1.41 12.85
CA ALA A 153 -9.60 -0.91 14.22
C ALA A 153 -9.60 0.63 14.24
N PHE A 154 -8.83 1.26 13.36
CA PHE A 154 -8.81 2.72 13.21
C PHE A 154 -10.23 3.26 12.90
N ARG A 155 -10.88 2.74 11.85
CA ARG A 155 -12.24 3.19 11.49
C ARG A 155 -13.24 3.00 12.62
N LYS A 156 -13.20 1.85 13.29
CA LYS A 156 -14.06 1.59 14.44
C LYS A 156 -13.84 2.63 15.53
N GLN A 157 -12.61 2.89 15.93
CA GLN A 157 -12.29 3.87 16.97
C GLN A 157 -12.68 5.30 16.57
N MET A 158 -12.55 5.66 15.27
CA MET A 158 -13.02 6.95 14.76
C MET A 158 -14.55 7.09 14.86
N LEU A 159 -15.29 6.02 14.52
CA LEU A 159 -16.76 5.99 14.63
C LEU A 159 -17.25 6.01 16.09
N ASP A 160 -16.52 5.37 16.99
CA ASP A 160 -16.83 5.32 18.42
C ASP A 160 -16.47 6.63 19.15
N ALA A 161 -15.77 7.56 18.49
CA ALA A 161 -15.39 8.83 19.08
C ALA A 161 -16.61 9.72 19.34
N THR A 162 -16.77 10.19 20.58
CA THR A 162 -17.95 10.94 21.03
C THR A 162 -17.96 12.40 20.55
N ASN A 163 -16.82 12.93 20.12
CA ASN A 163 -16.65 14.28 19.61
C ASN A 163 -15.37 14.39 18.80
N LYS A 164 -15.19 15.53 18.11
CA LYS A 164 -14.04 15.78 17.24
C LYS A 164 -12.70 15.71 17.98
N GLU A 165 -12.65 16.16 19.23
CA GLU A 165 -11.42 16.13 20.04
C GLU A 165 -11.00 14.69 20.40
N SER A 166 -11.95 13.81 20.70
CA SER A 166 -11.67 12.39 20.90
C SER A 166 -11.24 11.71 19.60
N ALA A 167 -11.83 12.08 18.46
CA ALA A 167 -11.40 11.61 17.15
C ALA A 167 -9.96 12.05 16.79
N LYS A 168 -9.55 13.28 17.13
CA LYS A 168 -8.16 13.76 16.99
C LYS A 168 -7.17 12.89 17.77
N LYS A 169 -7.53 12.48 18.98
CA LYS A 169 -6.68 11.56 19.76
C LYS A 169 -6.53 10.20 19.09
N VAL A 170 -7.61 9.67 18.52
CA VAL A 170 -7.55 8.43 17.73
C VAL A 170 -6.66 8.64 16.50
N PHE A 171 -6.85 9.72 15.75
CA PHE A 171 -6.05 10.03 14.57
C PHE A 171 -4.55 10.06 14.91
N ASN A 172 -4.15 10.82 15.95
CA ASN A 172 -2.75 10.95 16.38
C ASN A 172 -2.09 9.62 16.80
N ARG A 173 -2.88 8.62 17.19
CA ARG A 173 -2.36 7.29 17.49
C ARG A 173 -1.98 6.49 16.24
N TYR A 174 -2.67 6.74 15.11
CA TYR A 174 -2.54 5.97 13.89
C TYR A 174 -1.75 6.66 12.78
N PHE A 175 -1.40 7.94 12.98
CA PHE A 175 -0.65 8.75 12.03
C PHE A 175 0.67 9.22 12.65
N LYS A 176 1.74 9.29 11.83
CA LYS A 176 3.08 9.72 12.29
C LYS A 176 3.05 11.14 12.84
N GLU A 177 2.34 12.02 12.12
CA GLU A 177 2.24 13.45 12.45
C GLU A 177 0.80 13.91 12.29
N TYR A 178 0.40 14.87 13.12
CA TYR A 178 -0.89 15.51 12.98
C TYR A 178 -0.88 16.47 11.79
N ASN A 179 -1.82 16.29 10.88
CA ASN A 179 -2.09 17.20 9.78
C ASN A 179 -3.58 17.52 9.78
N GLU A 180 -3.94 18.79 9.98
CA GLU A 180 -5.33 19.23 10.12
C GLU A 180 -6.15 18.87 8.86
N SER A 181 -5.63 19.18 7.67
CA SER A 181 -6.36 18.91 6.41
C SER A 181 -6.62 17.41 6.21
N VAL A 182 -5.65 16.56 6.53
CA VAL A 182 -5.82 15.11 6.45
C VAL A 182 -6.75 14.61 7.55
N PHE A 183 -6.67 15.16 8.74
CA PHE A 183 -7.62 14.82 9.81
C PHE A 183 -9.06 15.15 9.40
N GLU A 184 -9.32 16.36 8.88
CA GLU A 184 -10.65 16.77 8.42
C GLU A 184 -11.18 15.88 7.29
N LEU A 185 -10.33 15.56 6.33
CA LEU A 185 -10.65 14.63 5.26
C LEU A 185 -11.05 13.25 5.81
N VAL A 186 -10.26 12.70 6.71
CA VAL A 186 -10.48 11.38 7.31
C VAL A 186 -11.74 11.40 8.18
N TYR A 187 -11.93 12.44 8.98
CA TYR A 187 -13.10 12.61 9.83
C TYR A 187 -14.39 12.69 9.01
N LYS A 188 -14.41 13.51 7.97
CA LYS A 188 -15.53 13.64 7.02
C LYS A 188 -15.91 12.30 6.40
N ASN A 189 -14.94 11.56 5.89
CA ASN A 189 -15.21 10.33 5.15
C ASN A 189 -15.57 9.13 6.05
N ILE A 190 -15.12 9.12 7.31
CA ILE A 190 -15.42 8.02 8.25
C ILE A 190 -16.61 8.36 9.12
N VAL A 191 -16.68 9.55 9.68
CA VAL A 191 -17.71 9.93 10.67
C VAL A 191 -18.93 10.56 10.01
N GLY A 192 -18.82 11.00 8.76
CA GLY A 192 -19.96 11.49 7.97
C GLY A 192 -20.33 12.95 8.21
N GLU A 193 -19.45 13.75 8.81
CA GLU A 193 -19.66 15.20 8.83
C GLU A 193 -19.50 15.75 7.40
N LYS A 194 -20.58 16.27 6.84
CA LYS A 194 -20.56 16.94 5.54
C LYS A 194 -19.90 18.31 5.68
N MET A 195 -18.59 18.37 5.51
CA MET A 195 -17.94 19.62 5.23
C MET A 195 -18.16 19.97 3.75
N ASN A 196 -18.61 21.19 3.48
CA ASN A 196 -18.83 21.72 2.12
C ASN A 196 -17.54 22.20 1.45
N GLU A 197 -16.38 21.61 1.78
CA GLU A 197 -15.09 22.00 1.22
C GLU A 197 -14.76 21.12 0.02
N ASP A 198 -14.39 21.77 -1.08
CA ASP A 198 -13.91 21.10 -2.27
C ASP A 198 -12.57 20.41 -1.97
N LEU A 199 -12.41 19.14 -2.38
CA LEU A 199 -11.18 18.37 -2.24
C LEU A 199 -9.96 19.12 -2.81
N ASN A 200 -10.14 19.86 -3.89
CA ASN A 200 -9.08 20.68 -4.49
C ASN A 200 -8.61 21.80 -3.56
N THR A 201 -9.49 22.35 -2.74
CA THR A 201 -9.12 23.34 -1.72
C THR A 201 -8.28 22.69 -0.64
N ILE A 202 -8.65 21.49 -0.19
CA ILE A 202 -7.89 20.72 0.81
C ILE A 202 -6.50 20.35 0.27
N LEU A 203 -6.42 19.89 -0.97
CA LEU A 203 -5.15 19.56 -1.65
C LEU A 203 -4.23 20.77 -1.78
N LYS A 204 -4.79 21.94 -2.14
CA LYS A 204 -4.06 23.19 -2.26
C LYS A 204 -3.54 23.67 -0.90
N LEU A 205 -4.33 23.58 0.15
CA LEU A 205 -3.92 23.94 1.53
C LEU A 205 -2.81 23.00 2.05
N ALA A 206 -2.81 21.74 1.62
CA ALA A 206 -1.75 20.79 1.96
C ALA A 206 -0.45 20.99 1.16
N GLY A 207 -0.42 21.95 0.22
CA GLY A 207 0.74 22.19 -0.64
C GLY A 207 0.99 21.08 -1.68
N LEU A 208 -0.02 20.27 -1.98
CA LEU A 208 0.09 19.13 -2.90
C LEU A 208 -0.56 19.48 -4.24
N ASP A 209 0.25 19.66 -5.27
CA ASP A 209 -0.19 19.74 -6.66
C ASP A 209 -0.21 18.33 -7.27
N ILE A 210 -1.28 17.59 -7.03
CA ILE A 210 -1.45 16.22 -7.56
C ILE A 210 -2.07 16.34 -8.96
N ARG A 211 -1.23 16.25 -9.99
CA ARG A 211 -1.68 16.29 -11.40
C ARG A 211 -2.38 14.98 -11.76
N GLU A 212 -3.57 15.09 -12.38
CA GLU A 212 -4.40 13.93 -12.75
C GLU A 212 -3.77 13.03 -13.82
N ASP A 213 -2.94 13.58 -14.71
CA ASP A 213 -2.54 12.97 -15.99
C ASP A 213 -1.06 13.12 -16.35
N ALA A 214 -0.18 13.44 -15.43
CA ALA A 214 1.24 13.44 -15.77
C ALA A 214 1.73 11.99 -15.89
N PRO A 215 2.19 11.54 -17.08
CA PRO A 215 2.93 10.30 -17.15
C PRO A 215 4.15 10.45 -16.24
N VAL A 216 4.34 9.48 -15.35
CA VAL A 216 5.56 9.43 -14.55
C VAL A 216 6.70 9.18 -15.52
N GLU A 217 7.49 10.20 -15.85
CA GLU A 217 8.74 10.02 -16.56
C GLU A 217 9.70 9.29 -15.63
N PHE A 218 9.87 8.01 -15.89
CA PHE A 218 10.89 7.23 -15.22
C PHE A 218 12.21 7.50 -15.96
N ASP A 219 13.19 8.04 -15.25
CA ASP A 219 14.58 8.05 -15.74
C ASP A 219 14.99 6.60 -15.99
N THR A 220 14.99 6.21 -17.26
CA THR A 220 15.63 4.96 -17.67
C THR A 220 17.11 5.11 -17.40
N PRO A 221 17.73 4.21 -16.63
CA PRO A 221 19.18 4.26 -16.47
C PRO A 221 19.83 4.14 -17.84
N VAL A 222 20.59 5.19 -18.20
CA VAL A 222 21.41 5.21 -19.41
C VAL A 222 22.40 4.04 -19.29
N SER A 223 22.31 3.13 -20.24
CA SER A 223 23.19 1.99 -20.42
C SER A 223 24.64 2.39 -20.61
#